data_480ba6b83d0562fdcfcabdbf6dcc4a82
#
_entry.id   480ba6b83d0562fdcfcabdbf6dcc4a82
#
_cell.length_a   1.000
_cell.length_b   1.000
_cell.length_c   1.000
_cell.angle_alpha   90.00
_cell.angle_beta   90.00
_cell.angle_gamma   90.00
#
_symmetry.space_group_name_H-M   'P 1'
#
loop_
_entity.id
_entity.type
_entity.pdbx_description
1 polymer ?
#
loop_
_entity_poly.entity_id
_entity_poly.type
_entity_poly.pdbx_seq_one_letter_code
_entity_poly.pdbx_strand_id
1 'polypeptide(L)' 'MLVKNIIRALRAERGWSQAALADQLGVSRQSVNAIETGKYDPSLPLAFAIARLFEKSIEEIFDDETEARLAAQ' A
#
# COMPACT_ATOMS: atom_id res chain seq x y z
N MET A 1 11.07 7.72 -6.23
CA MET A 1 9.96 8.51 -5.69
C MET A 1 8.93 7.61 -5.07
N LEU A 2 8.45 7.99 -3.88
CA LEU A 2 7.53 7.15 -3.12
C LEU A 2 6.10 7.38 -3.56
N VAL A 3 5.31 6.30 -3.63
CA VAL A 3 3.90 6.38 -4.01
C VAL A 3 3.04 6.60 -2.77
N LYS A 4 1.92 7.27 -2.98
CA LYS A 4 0.90 7.41 -1.94
C LYS A 4 -0.01 6.19 -1.97
N ASN A 5 -0.66 5.89 -0.86
CA ASN A 5 -1.57 4.75 -0.82
C ASN A 5 -2.68 4.95 0.21
N ILE A 6 -3.69 4.10 0.12
CA ILE A 6 -4.84 4.12 1.02
C ILE A 6 -4.89 2.86 1.91
N ILE A 7 -3.76 2.21 2.10
CA ILE A 7 -3.70 0.95 2.87
C ILE A 7 -4.24 1.13 4.28
N ARG A 8 -3.90 2.24 4.94
CA ARG A 8 -4.38 2.50 6.29
C ARG A 8 -5.90 2.55 6.35
N ALA A 9 -6.53 3.20 5.39
CA ALA A 9 -7.98 3.28 5.32
C ALA A 9 -8.59 1.91 5.06
N LEU A 10 -8.01 1.13 4.14
CA LEU A 10 -8.49 -0.22 3.84
C LEU A 10 -8.37 -1.14 5.05
N ARG A 11 -7.26 -1.03 5.77
CA ARG A 11 -7.03 -1.79 6.98
C ARG A 11 -8.08 -1.44 8.04
N ALA A 12 -8.32 -0.14 8.20
CA ALA A 12 -9.30 0.35 9.19
C ALA A 12 -10.72 -0.16 8.87
N GLU A 13 -11.09 -0.21 7.60
CA GLU A 13 -12.38 -0.74 7.19
C GLU A 13 -12.57 -2.19 7.61
N ARG A 14 -11.48 -2.96 7.68
CA ARG A 14 -11.51 -4.37 8.07
C ARG A 14 -11.32 -4.56 9.57
N GLY A 15 -11.06 -3.48 10.30
CA GLY A 15 -10.80 -3.54 11.74
C GLY A 15 -9.47 -4.21 12.07
N TRP A 16 -8.51 -4.18 11.15
CA TRP A 16 -7.20 -4.82 11.33
C TRP A 16 -6.19 -3.85 11.90
N SER A 17 -5.35 -4.34 12.84
CA SER A 17 -4.16 -3.62 13.28
C SER A 17 -3.07 -3.74 12.22
N GLN A 18 -2.01 -2.92 12.35
CA GLN A 18 -0.83 -3.07 11.49
C GLN A 18 -0.23 -4.47 11.64
N ALA A 19 -0.20 -5.00 12.87
CA ALA A 19 0.33 -6.34 13.11
C ALA A 19 -0.51 -7.40 12.40
N ALA A 20 -1.84 -7.27 12.43
CA ALA A 20 -2.72 -8.22 11.75
C ALA A 20 -2.49 -8.21 10.24
N LEU A 21 -2.37 -7.02 9.66
CA LEU A 21 -2.07 -6.91 8.23
C LEU A 21 -0.70 -7.49 7.89
N ALA A 22 0.30 -7.21 8.73
CA ALA A 22 1.65 -7.75 8.55
C ALA A 22 1.63 -9.28 8.53
N ASP A 23 0.87 -9.91 9.44
CA ASP A 23 0.71 -11.35 9.47
C ASP A 23 0.09 -11.88 8.18
N GLN A 24 -0.93 -11.21 7.67
CA GLN A 24 -1.60 -11.60 6.42
C GLN A 24 -0.64 -11.53 5.23
N LEU A 25 0.27 -10.58 5.24
CA LEU A 25 1.21 -10.36 4.13
C LEU A 25 2.53 -11.09 4.31
N GLY A 26 2.80 -11.65 5.49
CA GLY A 26 4.07 -12.32 5.76
C GLY A 26 5.25 -11.37 5.88
N VAL A 27 5.01 -10.15 6.35
CA VAL A 27 6.06 -9.14 6.53
C VAL A 27 6.03 -8.61 7.97
N SER A 28 7.00 -7.77 8.34
CA SER A 28 7.04 -7.19 9.67
C SER A 28 6.03 -6.03 9.79
N ARG A 29 5.62 -5.75 11.02
CA ARG A 29 4.76 -4.60 11.31
C ARG A 29 5.44 -3.30 10.89
N GLN A 30 6.76 -3.21 11.07
CA GLN A 30 7.53 -2.04 10.68
C GLN A 30 7.45 -1.81 9.17
N SER A 31 7.46 -2.89 8.38
CA SER A 31 7.31 -2.79 6.93
C SER A 31 5.93 -2.22 6.57
N VAL A 32 4.88 -2.68 7.22
CA VAL A 32 3.53 -2.15 7.00
C VAL A 32 3.50 -0.66 7.32
N ASN A 33 4.04 -0.27 8.48
CA ASN A 33 4.07 1.14 8.88
C ASN A 33 4.85 2.00 7.88
N ALA A 34 6.00 1.52 7.42
CA ALA A 34 6.81 2.27 6.46
C ALA A 34 6.09 2.47 5.13
N ILE A 35 5.35 1.46 4.68
CA ILE A 35 4.56 1.57 3.46
C ILE A 35 3.40 2.54 3.65
N GLU A 36 2.65 2.41 4.76
CA GLU A 36 1.49 3.27 5.03
C GLU A 36 1.88 4.75 5.13
N THR A 37 3.04 5.03 5.70
CA THR A 37 3.51 6.41 5.88
C THR A 37 4.27 6.95 4.66
N GLY A 38 4.40 6.14 3.61
CA GLY A 38 5.08 6.58 2.39
C GLY A 38 6.60 6.66 2.52
N LYS A 39 7.18 6.02 3.52
CA LYS A 39 8.63 6.04 3.72
C LYS A 39 9.36 5.09 2.79
N TYR A 40 8.70 4.03 2.34
CA TYR A 40 9.22 3.23 1.25
C TYR A 40 8.09 2.53 0.52
N ASP A 41 8.37 2.17 -0.74
CA ASP A 41 7.40 1.49 -1.59
C ASP A 41 7.54 -0.02 -1.45
N PRO A 42 6.44 -0.78 -1.50
CA PRO A 42 6.52 -2.23 -1.48
C PRO A 42 7.17 -2.75 -2.76
N SER A 43 7.79 -3.93 -2.67
CA SER A 43 8.22 -4.64 -3.87
C SER A 43 7.00 -4.96 -4.74
N LEU A 44 7.21 -5.24 -6.01
CA LEU A 44 6.11 -5.60 -6.90
C LEU A 44 5.35 -6.84 -6.41
N PRO A 45 6.03 -7.94 -5.99
CA PRO A 45 5.29 -9.07 -5.42
C PRO A 45 4.46 -8.69 -4.20
N LEU A 46 4.97 -7.83 -3.32
CA LEU A 46 4.23 -7.40 -2.14
C LEU A 46 3.04 -6.52 -2.54
N ALA A 47 3.22 -5.65 -3.51
CA ALA A 47 2.12 -4.82 -4.01
C ALA A 47 0.98 -5.68 -4.57
N PHE A 48 1.30 -6.73 -5.32
CA PHE A 48 0.30 -7.67 -5.81
C PHE A 48 -0.39 -8.41 -4.67
N ALA A 49 0.36 -8.81 -3.64
CA ALA A 49 -0.23 -9.47 -2.48
C ALA A 49 -1.22 -8.56 -1.75
N ILE A 50 -0.87 -7.29 -1.59
CA ILE A 50 -1.75 -6.28 -0.98
C ILE A 50 -3.02 -6.13 -1.81
N ALA A 51 -2.87 -6.01 -3.13
CA ALA A 51 -4.00 -5.86 -4.04
C ALA A 51 -4.96 -7.05 -3.94
N ARG A 52 -4.44 -8.26 -3.92
CA ARG A 52 -5.26 -9.47 -3.80
C ARG A 52 -5.96 -9.53 -2.45
N LEU A 53 -5.27 -9.18 -1.39
CA LEU A 53 -5.82 -9.22 -0.04
C LEU A 53 -7.03 -8.30 0.10
N PHE A 54 -6.94 -7.09 -0.46
CA PHE A 54 -8.02 -6.11 -0.40
C PHE A 54 -8.97 -6.19 -1.59
N GLU A 55 -8.73 -7.12 -2.51
CA GLU A 55 -9.59 -7.32 -3.69
C GLU A 55 -9.73 -6.04 -4.52
N LYS A 56 -8.62 -5.34 -4.69
CA LYS A 56 -8.55 -4.11 -5.48
C LYS A 56 -7.35 -4.16 -6.41
N SER A 57 -7.36 -3.34 -7.44
CA SER A 57 -6.20 -3.22 -8.31
C SER A 57 -5.10 -2.42 -7.62
N ILE A 58 -3.87 -2.58 -8.10
CA ILE A 58 -2.74 -1.78 -7.59
C ILE A 58 -3.05 -0.30 -7.75
N GLU A 59 -3.61 0.11 -8.88
CA GLU A 59 -3.91 1.50 -9.17
C GLU A 59 -4.99 2.07 -8.24
N GLU A 60 -5.88 1.23 -7.71
CA GLU A 60 -6.87 1.67 -6.74
C GLU A 60 -6.27 1.92 -5.36
N ILE A 61 -5.17 1.24 -5.05
CA ILE A 61 -4.53 1.30 -3.73
C ILE A 61 -3.38 2.31 -3.72
N PHE A 62 -2.58 2.33 -4.78
CA PHE A 62 -1.36 3.13 -4.85
C PHE A 62 -1.51 4.21 -5.91
N ASP A 63 -1.05 5.42 -5.58
CA ASP A 63 -1.05 6.57 -6.49
C ASP A 63 0.38 7.09 -6.59
N ASP A 64 0.98 6.96 -7.76
CA ASP A 64 2.34 7.42 -7.99
C ASP A 64 2.41 8.84 -8.53
N GLU A 65 1.26 9.45 -8.80
CA GLU A 65 1.16 10.80 -9.33
C GLU A 65 1.86 11.00 -10.69
N THR A 66 2.19 9.90 -11.36
CA THR A 66 2.89 9.95 -12.64
C THR A 66 2.09 10.73 -13.68
N GLU A 67 0.79 10.46 -13.75
CA GLU A 67 -0.08 11.12 -14.71
C GLU A 67 -0.12 12.63 -14.49
N ALA A 68 -0.21 13.05 -13.23
CA ALA A 68 -0.22 14.48 -12.91
C ALA A 68 1.08 15.16 -13.33
N ARG A 69 2.22 14.48 -13.15
CA ARG A 69 3.51 15.02 -13.56
C ARG A 69 3.65 15.10 -15.07
N LEU A 70 3.18 14.07 -15.77
CA LEU A 70 3.20 14.09 -17.24
C LEU A 70 2.30 15.21 -17.77
N ALA A 71 1.16 15.43 -17.15
CA ALA A 71 0.24 16.51 -17.55
C ALA A 71 0.84 17.89 -17.30
N ALA A 72 1.73 18.01 -16.31
CA ALA A 72 2.36 19.30 -15.97
C ALA A 72 3.49 19.67 -16.93
N GLN A 73 3.95 18.74 -17.73
CA GLN A 73 5.00 18.99 -18.74
C GLN A 73 4.35 19.40 -20.07
#